data_19cca43d50faa96c5ef9aaadb7263772
#
_entry.id   19cca43d50faa96c5ef9aaadb7263772
#
_cell.length_a   1.000
_cell.length_b   1.000
_cell.length_c   1.000
_cell.angle_alpha   90.00
_cell.angle_beta   90.00
_cell.angle_gamma   90.00
#
_symmetry.space_group_name_H-M   'P 1'
#
loop_
_entity.id
_entity.type
_entity.pdbx_description
1 polymer ?
#
loop_
_entity_poly.entity_id
_entity_poly.type
_entity_poly.pdbx_seq_one_letter_code
_entity_poly.pdbx_strand_id
1 'polypeptide(L)'
;MDNILIDRLKKTLAMAKMLPEAKIIVTGGVPRNDKSEGIEMKQWLIAQGIDENRIIAENYATDTVENFIYSRYIIKQAKRNDIVIVSSATHVRRCHVILQSLALAKGEHYNITTVAAPDASEEEMKFEGKRKLGIYRDALRAYGLYMISAAPEFSLN
;
A
#
# COMPACT_ATOMS: atom_id res chain seq x y z
N MET A 1 4.81 17.16 3.17
CA MET A 1 4.72 15.73 3.57
C MET A 1 5.38 15.55 4.93
N ASP A 2 4.85 14.65 5.73
CA ASP A 2 5.47 14.36 7.02
C ASP A 2 6.72 13.47 6.89
N ASN A 3 7.52 13.41 7.95
CA ASN A 3 8.79 12.68 7.94
C ASN A 3 8.62 11.17 7.74
N ILE A 4 7.53 10.59 8.23
CA ILE A 4 7.23 9.17 8.08
C ILE A 4 7.04 8.82 6.60
N LEU A 5 6.28 9.64 5.90
CA LEU A 5 6.03 9.46 4.47
C LEU A 5 7.33 9.63 3.66
N ILE A 6 8.14 10.62 4.00
CA ILE A 6 9.43 10.84 3.35
C ILE A 6 10.37 9.65 3.56
N ASP A 7 10.41 9.05 4.74
CA ASP A 7 11.26 7.89 5.01
C ASP A 7 10.83 6.67 4.18
N ARG A 8 9.52 6.47 4.02
CA ARG A 8 8.97 5.45 3.11
C ARG A 8 9.40 5.72 1.66
N LEU A 9 9.31 6.96 1.22
CA LEU A 9 9.70 7.36 -0.13
C LEU A 9 11.20 7.20 -0.37
N LYS A 10 12.04 7.49 0.61
CA LYS A 10 13.49 7.25 0.50
C LYS A 10 13.81 5.77 0.32
N LYS A 11 13.12 4.88 1.03
CA LYS A 11 13.25 3.43 0.82
C LYS A 11 12.76 3.01 -0.55
N THR A 12 11.64 3.54 -0.98
CA THR A 12 11.10 3.30 -2.33
C THR A 12 12.10 3.75 -3.40
N LEU A 13 12.70 4.91 -3.23
CA LEU A 13 13.72 5.44 -4.15
C LEU A 13 14.93 4.49 -4.24
N ALA A 14 15.42 4.00 -3.12
CA ALA A 14 16.53 3.05 -3.10
C ALA A 14 16.17 1.75 -3.82
N MET A 15 14.99 1.22 -3.58
CA MET A 15 14.49 0.02 -4.26
C MET A 15 14.29 0.24 -5.76
N ALA A 16 13.78 1.40 -6.15
CA ALA A 16 13.57 1.75 -7.55
C ALA A 16 14.87 1.81 -8.34
N LYS A 17 15.96 2.25 -7.69
CA LYS A 17 17.30 2.26 -8.30
C LYS A 17 17.89 0.86 -8.42
N MET A 18 17.60 -0.02 -7.46
CA MET A 18 18.05 -1.42 -7.50
C MET A 18 17.26 -2.26 -8.49
N LEU A 19 16.02 -1.90 -8.75
CA LEU A 19 15.10 -2.63 -9.63
C LEU A 19 14.61 -1.71 -10.77
N PRO A 20 15.47 -1.42 -11.76
CA PRO A 20 15.14 -0.41 -12.77
C PRO A 20 13.95 -0.75 -13.66
N GLU A 21 13.57 -2.02 -13.75
CA GLU A 21 12.41 -2.47 -14.52
C GLU A 21 11.10 -2.45 -13.72
N ALA A 22 11.17 -2.19 -12.43
CA ALA A 22 9.98 -2.21 -11.59
C ALA A 22 9.09 -0.99 -11.83
N LYS A 23 7.79 -1.23 -11.88
CA LYS A 23 6.78 -0.17 -11.78
C LYS A 23 6.55 0.17 -10.31
N ILE A 24 6.24 1.42 -10.05
CA ILE A 24 6.03 1.94 -8.70
C ILE A 24 4.58 2.38 -8.58
N ILE A 25 3.87 1.84 -7.59
CA ILE A 25 2.53 2.30 -7.26
C ILE A 25 2.64 3.09 -5.95
N VAL A 26 2.26 4.36 -6.02
CA VAL A 26 2.10 5.19 -4.83
C VAL A 26 0.61 5.37 -4.59
N THR A 27 0.16 5.02 -3.40
CA THR A 27 -1.27 4.93 -3.11
C THR A 27 -1.67 5.75 -1.88
N GLY A 28 -2.73 6.51 -2.03
CA GLY A 28 -3.28 7.35 -0.98
C GLY A 28 -4.14 8.46 -1.57
N GLY A 29 -5.44 8.43 -1.26
CA GLY A 29 -6.41 9.35 -1.83
C GLY A 29 -6.84 10.49 -0.91
N VAL A 30 -6.48 10.44 0.38
CA VAL A 30 -6.90 11.48 1.34
C VAL A 30 -6.23 12.80 0.98
N PRO A 31 -7.01 13.82 0.57
CA PRO A 31 -6.43 15.08 0.14
C PRO A 31 -5.83 15.86 1.30
N ARG A 32 -4.62 16.36 1.09
CA ARG A 32 -3.99 17.37 1.93
C ARG A 32 -3.62 18.54 1.03
N ASN A 33 -4.02 19.75 1.39
CA ASN A 33 -3.75 20.95 0.59
C ASN A 33 -4.15 20.80 -0.89
N ASP A 34 -5.37 20.31 -1.12
CA ASP A 34 -5.96 20.09 -2.45
C ASP A 34 -5.25 19.07 -3.33
N LYS A 35 -4.30 18.31 -2.78
CA LYS A 35 -3.61 17.21 -3.49
C LYS A 35 -3.73 15.90 -2.71
N SER A 36 -3.93 14.81 -3.44
CA SER A 36 -3.87 13.49 -2.84
C SER A 36 -2.44 13.14 -2.45
N GLU A 37 -2.28 12.27 -1.44
CA GLU A 37 -0.95 11.77 -1.06
C GLU A 37 -0.26 11.06 -2.23
N GLY A 38 -1.02 10.30 -3.03
CA GLY A 38 -0.47 9.63 -4.21
C GLY A 38 0.17 10.60 -5.19
N ILE A 39 -0.48 11.74 -5.46
CA ILE A 39 0.07 12.76 -6.35
C ILE A 39 1.34 13.37 -5.74
N GLU A 40 1.32 13.71 -4.46
CA GLU A 40 2.50 14.27 -3.79
C GLU A 40 3.68 13.30 -3.79
N MET A 41 3.45 12.03 -3.51
CA MET A 41 4.48 11.01 -3.54
C MET A 41 5.07 10.84 -4.95
N LYS A 42 4.22 10.82 -5.96
CA LYS A 42 4.66 10.74 -7.36
C LYS A 42 5.54 11.93 -7.74
N GLN A 43 5.12 13.13 -7.40
CA GLN A 43 5.88 14.35 -7.68
C GLN A 43 7.25 14.33 -6.97
N TRP A 44 7.28 13.86 -5.73
CA TRP A 44 8.53 13.72 -4.99
C TRP A 44 9.51 12.76 -5.67
N LEU A 45 9.04 11.59 -6.10
CA LEU A 45 9.88 10.60 -6.79
C LEU A 45 10.41 11.13 -8.13
N ILE A 46 9.56 11.84 -8.89
CA ILE A 46 9.98 12.48 -10.13
C ILE A 46 11.10 13.50 -9.86
N ALA A 47 10.94 14.31 -8.82
CA ALA A 47 11.95 15.28 -8.42
C ALA A 47 13.30 14.63 -8.03
N GLN A 48 13.27 13.38 -7.56
CA GLN A 48 14.46 12.59 -7.25
C GLN A 48 15.06 11.87 -8.47
N GLY A 49 14.51 12.07 -9.65
CA GLY A 49 15.05 11.53 -10.90
C GLY A 49 14.42 10.22 -11.38
N ILE A 50 13.33 9.78 -10.79
CA ILE A 50 12.60 8.61 -11.29
C ILE A 50 11.74 9.01 -12.48
N ASP A 51 11.80 8.22 -13.56
CA ASP A 51 10.99 8.44 -14.76
C ASP A 51 9.49 8.38 -14.40
N GLU A 52 8.76 9.39 -14.81
CA GLU A 52 7.31 9.49 -14.59
C GLU A 52 6.56 8.25 -15.09
N ASN A 53 7.00 7.67 -16.21
CA ASN A 53 6.37 6.49 -16.80
C ASN A 53 6.46 5.23 -15.92
N ARG A 54 7.34 5.23 -14.93
CA ARG A 54 7.46 4.13 -13.96
C ARG A 54 6.50 4.27 -12.80
N ILE A 55 5.86 5.42 -12.61
CA ILE A 55 5.12 5.74 -11.39
C ILE A 55 3.63 5.85 -11.71
N ILE A 56 2.85 5.06 -11.00
CA ILE A 56 1.39 5.09 -11.06
C ILE A 56 0.88 5.61 -9.71
N ALA A 57 0.15 6.72 -9.73
CA ALA A 57 -0.48 7.27 -8.54
C ALA A 57 -1.91 6.74 -8.43
N GLU A 58 -2.20 6.09 -7.31
CA GLU A 58 -3.54 5.68 -6.94
C GLU A 58 -4.09 6.72 -5.94
N ASN A 59 -5.17 7.39 -6.27
CA ASN A 59 -5.61 8.60 -5.59
C ASN A 59 -7.01 8.48 -4.96
N TYR A 60 -7.59 7.29 -4.93
CA TYR A 60 -8.96 7.11 -4.46
C TYR A 60 -9.06 6.49 -3.07
N ALA A 61 -8.04 5.75 -2.65
CA ALA A 61 -8.06 5.03 -1.39
C ALA A 61 -8.14 5.97 -0.19
N THR A 62 -9.02 5.68 0.74
CA THR A 62 -9.22 6.46 1.97
C THR A 62 -8.68 5.75 3.21
N ASP A 63 -8.33 4.49 3.10
CA ASP A 63 -7.72 3.70 4.18
C ASP A 63 -6.76 2.64 3.64
N THR A 64 -6.08 1.95 4.54
CA THR A 64 -5.05 0.97 4.16
C THR A 64 -5.62 -0.22 3.39
N VAL A 65 -6.81 -0.69 3.71
CA VAL A 65 -7.44 -1.79 2.97
C VAL A 65 -7.73 -1.35 1.54
N GLU A 66 -8.29 -0.17 1.36
CA GLU A 66 -8.56 0.38 0.04
C GLU A 66 -7.29 0.63 -0.77
N ASN A 67 -6.17 1.03 -0.11
CA ASN A 67 -4.88 1.13 -0.80
C ASN A 67 -4.56 -0.15 -1.56
N PHE A 68 -4.77 -1.31 -0.92
CA PHE A 68 -4.48 -2.60 -1.53
C PHE A 68 -5.57 -3.09 -2.47
N ILE A 69 -6.83 -2.76 -2.22
CA ILE A 69 -7.93 -3.08 -3.15
C ILE A 69 -7.66 -2.41 -4.51
N TYR A 70 -7.38 -1.12 -4.51
CA TYR A 70 -7.16 -0.37 -5.76
C TYR A 70 -5.81 -0.71 -6.40
N SER A 71 -4.76 -0.85 -5.62
CA SER A 71 -3.44 -1.26 -6.13
C SER A 71 -3.49 -2.65 -6.76
N ARG A 72 -4.28 -3.56 -6.22
CA ARG A 72 -4.45 -4.91 -6.79
C ARG A 72 -4.97 -4.86 -8.23
N TYR A 73 -5.90 -3.97 -8.54
CA TYR A 73 -6.38 -3.80 -9.92
C TYR A 73 -5.24 -3.39 -10.85
N ILE A 74 -4.41 -2.46 -10.40
CA ILE A 74 -3.26 -1.98 -11.17
C ILE A 74 -2.27 -3.12 -11.38
N ILE A 75 -1.95 -3.87 -10.34
CA ILE A 75 -1.03 -5.02 -10.39
C ILE A 75 -1.54 -6.07 -11.37
N LYS A 76 -2.82 -6.37 -11.33
CA LYS A 76 -3.43 -7.35 -12.23
C LYS A 76 -3.36 -6.92 -13.68
N GLN A 77 -3.60 -5.66 -13.98
CA GLN A 77 -3.47 -5.11 -15.33
C GLN A 77 -2.02 -5.16 -15.83
N ALA A 78 -1.06 -4.94 -14.95
CA ALA A 78 0.36 -5.02 -15.27
C ALA A 78 0.85 -6.47 -15.45
N LYS A 79 0.05 -7.47 -15.11
CA LYS A 79 0.38 -8.91 -15.17
C LYS A 79 1.66 -9.25 -14.42
N ARG A 80 1.83 -8.67 -13.23
CA ARG A 80 3.00 -8.87 -12.37
C ARG A 80 2.59 -9.67 -11.14
N ASN A 81 3.45 -10.61 -10.71
CA ASN A 81 3.22 -11.43 -9.53
C ASN A 81 4.23 -11.16 -8.41
N ASP A 82 5.36 -10.55 -8.75
CA ASP A 82 6.40 -10.20 -7.77
C ASP A 82 6.13 -8.80 -7.25
N ILE A 83 5.78 -8.71 -5.97
CA ILE A 83 5.36 -7.48 -5.33
C ILE A 83 6.31 -7.15 -4.20
N VAL A 84 6.82 -5.93 -4.20
CA VAL A 84 7.57 -5.38 -3.07
C VAL A 84 6.69 -4.33 -2.39
N ILE A 85 6.38 -4.57 -1.13
CA ILE A 85 5.65 -3.60 -0.30
C ILE A 85 6.66 -2.79 0.50
N VAL A 86 6.61 -1.47 0.34
CA VAL A 86 7.41 -0.54 1.14
C VAL A 86 6.50 0.22 2.07
N SER A 87 6.73 0.12 3.35
CA SER A 87 5.99 0.85 4.37
C SER A 87 6.84 1.00 5.64
N SER A 88 6.30 1.70 6.62
CA SER A 88 6.96 1.84 7.91
C SER A 88 7.11 0.50 8.61
N ALA A 89 8.16 0.34 9.41
CA ALA A 89 8.45 -0.91 10.12
C ALA A 89 7.28 -1.42 10.96
N THR A 90 6.55 -0.51 11.61
CA THR A 90 5.38 -0.83 12.42
C THR A 90 4.12 -1.15 11.60
N HIS A 91 4.15 -0.93 10.29
CA HIS A 91 2.97 -1.02 9.43
C HIS A 91 3.11 -2.07 8.31
N VAL A 92 4.33 -2.41 7.94
CA VAL A 92 4.60 -3.26 6.77
C VAL A 92 3.98 -4.66 6.88
N ARG A 93 3.98 -5.23 8.08
CA ARG A 93 3.36 -6.53 8.33
C ARG A 93 1.86 -6.50 8.08
N ARG A 94 1.19 -5.46 8.54
CA ARG A 94 -0.24 -5.24 8.31
C ARG A 94 -0.54 -5.14 6.82
N CYS A 95 0.27 -4.41 6.09
CA CYS A 95 0.16 -4.30 4.63
C CYS A 95 0.28 -5.66 3.94
N HIS A 96 1.26 -6.47 4.34
CA HIS A 96 1.46 -7.81 3.80
C HIS A 96 0.23 -8.70 4.04
N VAL A 97 -0.29 -8.72 5.27
CA VAL A 97 -1.47 -9.52 5.62
C VAL A 97 -2.69 -9.10 4.81
N ILE A 98 -2.90 -7.81 4.61
CA ILE A 98 -4.03 -7.29 3.81
C ILE A 98 -3.92 -7.78 2.35
N LEU A 99 -2.78 -7.56 1.71
CA LEU A 99 -2.62 -7.97 0.31
C LEU A 99 -2.73 -9.48 0.15
N GLN A 100 -2.14 -10.25 1.04
CA GLN A 100 -2.22 -11.71 1.02
C GLN A 100 -3.66 -12.20 1.21
N SER A 101 -4.43 -11.57 2.09
CA SER A 101 -5.84 -11.89 2.32
C SER A 101 -6.70 -11.57 1.09
N LEU A 102 -6.44 -10.45 0.43
CA LEU A 102 -7.13 -10.10 -0.81
C LEU A 102 -6.80 -11.10 -1.93
N ALA A 103 -5.55 -11.46 -2.07
CA ALA A 103 -5.11 -12.44 -3.07
C ALA A 103 -5.79 -13.80 -2.83
N LEU A 104 -5.79 -14.26 -1.59
CA LEU A 104 -6.44 -15.51 -1.21
C LEU A 104 -7.94 -15.50 -1.54
N ALA A 105 -8.62 -14.42 -1.20
CA ALA A 105 -10.06 -14.27 -1.47
C ALA A 105 -10.38 -14.27 -2.97
N LYS A 106 -9.46 -13.80 -3.81
CA LYS A 106 -9.61 -13.75 -5.26
C LYS A 106 -9.02 -14.95 -6.00
N GLY A 107 -8.46 -15.94 -5.30
CA GLY A 107 -7.78 -17.08 -5.91
C GLY A 107 -6.52 -16.68 -6.66
N GLU A 108 -5.88 -15.60 -6.27
CA GLU A 108 -4.64 -15.10 -6.86
C GLU A 108 -3.44 -15.41 -5.97
N HIS A 109 -2.27 -15.46 -6.57
CA HIS A 109 -1.03 -15.70 -5.84
C HIS A 109 0.01 -14.64 -6.21
N TYR A 110 0.58 -14.01 -5.19
CA TYR A 110 1.67 -13.05 -5.33
C TYR A 110 2.87 -13.48 -4.51
N ASN A 111 4.06 -13.28 -5.06
CA ASN A 111 5.32 -13.36 -4.33
C ASN A 111 5.57 -12.02 -3.66
N ILE A 112 5.32 -11.94 -2.37
CA ILE A 112 5.37 -10.68 -1.63
C ILE A 112 6.66 -10.59 -0.83
N THR A 113 7.42 -9.55 -1.08
CA THR A 113 8.58 -9.15 -0.28
C THR A 113 8.26 -7.83 0.42
N THR A 114 8.66 -7.70 1.66
CA THR A 114 8.43 -6.47 2.42
C THR A 114 9.75 -5.76 2.68
N VAL A 115 9.73 -4.43 2.55
CA VAL A 115 10.85 -3.55 2.89
C VAL A 115 10.35 -2.52 3.88
N ALA A 116 10.95 -2.50 5.05
CA ALA A 116 10.55 -1.60 6.12
C ALA A 116 11.37 -0.30 6.09
N ALA A 117 10.67 0.84 6.11
CA ALA A 117 11.30 2.12 6.38
C ALA A 117 11.45 2.30 7.89
N PRO A 118 12.58 2.88 8.35
CA PRO A 118 12.77 3.16 9.76
C PRO A 118 11.86 4.30 10.18
N ASP A 119 10.98 4.06 11.16
CA ASP A 119 10.02 5.07 11.51
C ASP A 119 9.55 5.05 12.95
N ALA A 120 10.03 4.09 13.72
CA ALA A 120 9.50 3.87 15.04
C ALA A 120 9.80 5.06 15.97
N SER A 121 8.87 6.03 15.99
CA SER A 121 8.77 6.91 17.14
C SER A 121 8.32 6.08 18.35
N GLU A 122 8.71 6.47 19.56
CA GLU A 122 8.26 5.79 20.78
C GLU A 122 6.73 5.72 20.86
N GLU A 123 6.04 6.72 20.36
CA GLU A 123 4.57 6.74 20.32
C GLU A 123 4.00 5.65 19.40
N GLU A 124 4.59 5.43 18.26
CA GLU A 124 4.16 4.37 17.34
C GLU A 124 4.35 2.98 17.94
N MET A 125 5.45 2.76 18.66
CA MET A 125 5.68 1.49 19.35
C MET A 125 4.69 1.22 20.47
N LYS A 126 4.24 2.25 21.19
CA LYS A 126 3.21 2.12 22.24
C LYS A 126 1.86 1.66 21.67
N PHE A 127 1.56 1.98 20.44
CA PHE A 127 0.33 1.57 19.76
C PHE A 127 0.42 0.22 19.07
N GLU A 128 1.57 -0.44 19.10
CA GLU A 128 1.77 -1.71 18.39
C GLU A 128 0.77 -2.79 18.83
N GLY A 129 0.43 -2.87 20.13
CA GLY A 129 -0.57 -3.81 20.62
C GLY A 129 -1.94 -3.61 19.98
N LYS A 130 -2.39 -2.36 19.86
CA LYS A 130 -3.64 -2.02 19.16
C LYS A 130 -3.56 -2.30 17.67
N ARG A 131 -2.40 -2.08 17.05
CA ARG A 131 -2.17 -2.36 15.65
C ARG A 131 -2.21 -3.86 15.35
N LYS A 132 -1.73 -4.72 16.23
CA LYS A 132 -1.82 -6.17 16.08
C LYS A 132 -3.27 -6.64 15.96
N LEU A 133 -4.16 -6.13 16.80
CA LEU A 133 -5.60 -6.39 16.68
C LEU A 133 -6.14 -5.84 15.35
N GLY A 134 -5.67 -4.67 14.94
CA GLY A 134 -6.01 -4.06 13.65
C GLY A 134 -5.61 -4.90 12.45
N ILE A 135 -4.49 -5.64 12.52
CA ILE A 135 -4.06 -6.55 11.44
C ILE A 135 -5.12 -7.62 11.16
N TYR A 136 -5.59 -8.28 12.20
CA TYR A 136 -6.62 -9.32 12.05
C TYR A 136 -7.94 -8.76 11.56
N ARG A 137 -8.35 -7.62 12.10
CA ARG A 137 -9.56 -6.93 11.66
C ARG A 137 -9.48 -6.59 10.17
N ASP A 138 -8.37 -6.04 9.74
CA ASP A 138 -8.19 -5.63 8.34
C ASP A 138 -8.09 -6.83 7.39
N ALA A 139 -7.48 -7.92 7.83
CA ALA A 139 -7.44 -9.16 7.04
C ALA A 139 -8.85 -9.73 6.85
N LEU A 140 -9.65 -9.78 7.91
CA LEU A 140 -11.04 -10.23 7.84
C LEU A 140 -11.88 -9.31 6.97
N ARG A 141 -11.68 -8.00 7.11
CA ARG A 141 -12.37 -7.00 6.30
C ARG A 141 -12.03 -7.13 4.82
N ALA A 142 -10.77 -7.32 4.49
CA ALA A 142 -10.32 -7.49 3.11
C ALA A 142 -10.95 -8.73 2.47
N TYR A 143 -10.98 -9.84 3.18
CA TYR A 143 -11.65 -11.06 2.73
C TYR A 143 -13.17 -10.87 2.63
N GLY A 144 -13.77 -10.26 3.66
CA GLY A 144 -15.20 -9.99 3.72
C GLY A 144 -15.69 -9.03 2.65
N LEU A 145 -14.91 -8.01 2.32
CA LEU A 145 -15.23 -7.09 1.23
C LEU A 145 -15.36 -7.81 -0.11
N TYR A 146 -14.49 -8.78 -0.37
CA TYR A 146 -14.61 -9.59 -1.57
C TYR A 146 -15.88 -10.44 -1.55
N MET A 147 -16.16 -11.10 -0.45
CA MET A 147 -17.36 -11.95 -0.31
C MET A 147 -18.65 -11.13 -0.45
N ILE A 148 -18.69 -9.95 0.13
CA ILE A 148 -19.85 -9.04 0.01
C ILE A 148 -20.00 -8.55 -1.42
N SER A 149 -18.91 -8.26 -2.12
CA SER A 149 -18.97 -7.86 -3.53
C SER A 149 -19.48 -8.96 -4.45
N ALA A 150 -19.26 -10.23 -4.08
CA ALA A 150 -19.77 -11.38 -4.82
C ALA A 150 -21.24 -11.70 -4.50
N ALA A 151 -21.76 -11.20 -3.38
CA ALA A 151 -23.13 -11.41 -2.91
C ALA A 151 -23.83 -10.05 -2.76
N PRO A 152 -24.50 -9.56 -3.82
CA PRO A 152 -25.06 -8.20 -3.85
C PRO A 152 -26.08 -7.88 -2.75
N GLU A 153 -26.68 -8.88 -2.16
CA GLU A 153 -27.63 -8.71 -1.04
C GLU A 153 -26.94 -8.26 0.26
N PHE A 154 -25.62 -8.37 0.36
CA PHE A 154 -24.86 -7.87 1.49
C PHE A 154 -24.17 -6.58 1.13
N SER A 155 -24.73 -5.48 1.57
CA SER A 155 -24.17 -4.16 1.31
C SER A 155 -23.35 -3.69 2.52
N LEU A 156 -22.25 -2.97 2.23
CA LEU A 156 -21.39 -2.37 3.24
C LEU A 156 -21.88 -1.00 3.72
N ASN A 157 -23.13 -0.75 3.65
CA ASN A 157 -23.71 0.50 4.13
C ASN A 157 -23.50 0.71 5.63
#